data_5a313293e31d6d46ee38134d8fbb0eea
#
_entry.id   5a313293e31d6d46ee38134d8fbb0eea
#
_cell.length_a   1.000
_cell.length_b   1.000
_cell.length_c   1.000
_cell.angle_alpha   90.00
_cell.angle_beta   90.00
_cell.angle_gamma   90.00
#
_symmetry.space_group_name_H-M   'P 1'
#
loop_
_entity.id
_entity.type
_entity.pdbx_description
1 polymer ?
#
loop_
_entity_poly.entity_id
_entity_poly.type
_entity_poly.pdbx_seq_one_letter_code
_entity_poly.pdbx_strand_id
1 'polypeptide(L)'
;GSRVGEVTVEVSKDRITEVATALRDKFGFEILVDLCGVDYLGYGDSEWETHGATDNGFSRGVNRDIIVPDADTLYHEKRFAVVYHLLSISRNLRVRVRVYCGESNPPIVPSVVDIWSSANWYEREAYDLFGIMFHGHPDLRRILTDYGFIGHPFRKDFPLSGNLEVIYDEEKERVVYQPVSIEPRTL
;
A
#
# COMPACT_ATOMS: atom_id res chain seq x y z
N GLY A 1 -3.42 19.40 11.88
CA GLY A 1 -4.83 19.11 12.13
C GLY A 1 -5.48 18.53 10.89
N SER A 2 -6.25 17.48 11.03
CA SER A 2 -6.96 16.83 9.93
C SER A 2 -8.03 17.77 9.35
N ARG A 3 -8.07 17.91 8.03
CA ARG A 3 -9.13 18.67 7.34
C ARG A 3 -10.53 18.06 7.52
N VAL A 4 -10.61 16.80 7.92
CA VAL A 4 -11.87 16.04 8.08
C VAL A 4 -12.15 15.64 9.53
N GLY A 5 -11.48 16.24 10.52
CA GLY A 5 -11.72 15.98 11.95
C GLY A 5 -11.18 14.65 12.48
N GLU A 6 -10.57 13.81 11.63
CA GLU A 6 -9.98 12.54 12.04
C GLU A 6 -8.56 12.74 12.60
N VAL A 7 -8.29 12.16 13.76
CA VAL A 7 -6.97 12.24 14.40
C VAL A 7 -6.07 11.15 13.82
N THR A 8 -4.88 11.55 13.36
CA THR A 8 -3.83 10.61 12.97
C THR A 8 -2.71 10.62 13.99
N VAL A 9 -2.35 9.44 14.48
CA VAL A 9 -1.24 9.22 15.43
C VAL A 9 -0.15 8.44 14.70
N GLU A 10 1.08 8.93 14.77
CA GLU A 10 2.25 8.22 14.26
C GLU A 10 2.89 7.42 15.39
N VAL A 11 3.17 6.14 15.15
CA VAL A 11 3.72 5.21 16.13
C VAL A 11 4.94 4.51 15.54
N SER A 12 6.00 4.37 16.34
CA SER A 12 7.16 3.55 15.97
C SER A 12 6.76 2.10 15.77
N LYS A 13 7.33 1.43 14.76
CA LYS A 13 7.08 0.01 14.49
C LYS A 13 7.34 -0.90 15.69
N ASP A 14 8.37 -0.60 16.49
CA ASP A 14 8.73 -1.41 17.64
C ASP A 14 7.70 -1.34 18.79
N ARG A 15 6.85 -0.32 18.79
CA ARG A 15 5.83 -0.10 19.82
C ARG A 15 4.41 -0.35 19.35
N ILE A 16 4.21 -0.76 18.10
CA ILE A 16 2.85 -0.89 17.55
C ILE A 16 2.01 -1.89 18.35
N THR A 17 2.55 -3.04 18.73
CA THR A 17 1.82 -4.08 19.47
C THR A 17 1.40 -3.58 20.86
N GLU A 18 2.30 -2.87 21.58
CA GLU A 18 1.99 -2.26 22.88
C GLU A 18 0.87 -1.22 22.76
N VAL A 19 1.03 -0.31 21.77
CA VAL A 19 0.07 0.79 21.55
C VAL A 19 -1.28 0.25 21.09
N ALA A 20 -1.30 -0.70 20.16
CA ALA A 20 -2.52 -1.33 19.66
C ALA A 20 -3.29 -2.05 20.79
N THR A 21 -2.60 -2.79 21.64
CA THR A 21 -3.20 -3.42 22.83
C THR A 21 -3.79 -2.37 23.77
N ALA A 22 -3.07 -1.28 24.04
CA ALA A 22 -3.58 -0.20 24.86
C ALA A 22 -4.80 0.50 24.25
N LEU A 23 -4.80 0.73 22.93
CA LEU A 23 -5.92 1.31 22.20
C LEU A 23 -7.17 0.44 22.32
N ARG A 24 -7.05 -0.89 22.18
CA ARG A 24 -8.15 -1.81 22.35
C ARG A 24 -8.63 -1.86 23.82
N ASP A 25 -7.72 -2.16 24.76
CA ASP A 25 -8.09 -2.54 26.12
C ASP A 25 -8.37 -1.35 27.05
N LYS A 26 -7.61 -0.25 26.89
CA LYS A 26 -7.73 0.93 27.78
C LYS A 26 -8.57 2.04 27.15
N PHE A 27 -8.49 2.21 25.83
CA PHE A 27 -9.16 3.30 25.13
C PHE A 27 -10.43 2.85 24.39
N GLY A 28 -10.74 1.55 24.39
CA GLY A 28 -11.98 1.00 23.86
C GLY A 28 -12.13 1.14 22.33
N PHE A 29 -11.03 1.01 21.59
CA PHE A 29 -11.07 0.86 20.13
C PHE A 29 -11.23 -0.61 19.78
N GLU A 30 -12.46 -1.09 19.85
CA GLU A 30 -12.81 -2.50 19.75
C GLU A 30 -12.64 -3.05 18.33
N ILE A 31 -12.78 -2.19 17.32
CA ILE A 31 -12.83 -2.60 15.92
C ILE A 31 -11.65 -2.04 15.13
N LEU A 32 -10.90 -2.93 14.49
CA LEU A 32 -10.06 -2.59 13.35
C LEU A 32 -10.95 -2.59 12.10
N VAL A 33 -11.27 -1.37 11.62
CA VAL A 33 -12.14 -1.16 10.46
C VAL A 33 -11.40 -1.50 9.17
N ASP A 34 -10.13 -1.11 9.12
CA ASP A 34 -9.27 -1.29 7.96
C ASP A 34 -7.79 -1.24 8.34
N LEU A 35 -6.97 -1.95 7.57
CA LEU A 35 -5.52 -1.86 7.60
C LEU A 35 -5.03 -1.87 6.17
N CYS A 36 -4.31 -0.85 5.76
CA CYS A 36 -3.76 -0.79 4.41
C CYS A 36 -2.26 -0.46 4.40
N GLY A 37 -1.55 -1.00 3.41
CA GLY A 37 -0.21 -0.58 3.05
C GLY A 37 -0.25 0.74 2.29
N VAL A 38 0.83 1.51 2.38
CA VAL A 38 1.04 2.75 1.61
C VAL A 38 2.48 2.81 1.14
N ASP A 39 2.67 3.14 -0.14
CA ASP A 39 3.98 3.49 -0.70
C ASP A 39 4.02 5.01 -0.92
N TYR A 40 4.91 5.69 -0.22
CA TYR A 40 5.12 7.15 -0.31
C TYR A 40 6.19 7.55 -1.32
N LEU A 41 6.66 6.62 -2.16
CA LEU A 41 7.62 6.94 -3.21
C LEU A 41 7.05 8.07 -4.11
N GLY A 42 7.80 9.16 -4.27
CA GLY A 42 7.36 10.34 -5.01
C GLY A 42 6.27 11.19 -4.33
N TYR A 43 5.89 10.89 -3.08
CA TYR A 43 4.87 11.65 -2.37
C TYR A 43 5.36 13.05 -2.01
N GLY A 44 4.67 14.05 -2.54
CA GLY A 44 5.02 15.47 -2.33
C GLY A 44 5.86 16.05 -3.47
N ASP A 45 6.40 15.20 -4.34
CA ASP A 45 6.93 15.62 -5.62
C ASP A 45 5.77 15.71 -6.61
N SER A 46 5.74 16.75 -7.43
CA SER A 46 4.71 16.84 -8.46
C SER A 46 5.01 15.79 -9.52
N GLU A 47 4.19 14.75 -9.60
CA GLU A 47 4.28 13.74 -10.66
C GLU A 47 4.06 14.35 -12.06
N TRP A 48 3.49 15.54 -12.10
CA TRP A 48 3.32 16.36 -13.31
C TRP A 48 3.28 17.84 -12.97
N GLU A 49 3.85 18.66 -13.81
CA GLU A 49 3.65 20.11 -13.82
C GLU A 49 2.71 20.48 -14.96
N THR A 50 1.64 21.23 -14.65
CA THR A 50 0.71 21.73 -15.67
C THR A 50 1.19 23.10 -16.14
N HIS A 51 1.75 23.15 -17.33
CA HIS A 51 2.14 24.42 -17.98
C HIS A 51 0.97 24.99 -18.78
N GLY A 52 0.00 25.60 -18.10
CA GLY A 52 -1.15 26.28 -18.71
C GLY A 52 -2.20 25.31 -19.31
N ALA A 53 -3.44 25.44 -18.85
CA ALA A 53 -4.55 24.76 -19.48
C ALA A 53 -4.82 25.36 -20.86
N THR A 54 -4.75 24.54 -21.91
CA THR A 54 -5.15 24.94 -23.26
C THR A 54 -6.56 24.44 -23.55
N ASP A 55 -7.33 25.16 -24.39
CA ASP A 55 -8.70 24.80 -24.81
C ASP A 55 -8.79 23.41 -25.48
N ASN A 56 -7.66 22.73 -25.71
CA ASN A 56 -7.55 21.47 -26.45
C ASN A 56 -7.32 20.23 -25.58
N GLY A 57 -7.50 20.35 -24.24
CA GLY A 57 -7.47 19.23 -23.31
C GLY A 57 -6.24 19.18 -22.39
N PHE A 58 -6.45 18.57 -21.25
CA PHE A 58 -5.55 18.48 -20.11
C PHE A 58 -4.18 17.83 -20.45
N SER A 59 -4.16 16.87 -21.37
CA SER A 59 -2.97 16.09 -21.71
C SER A 59 -1.83 16.88 -22.38
N ARG A 60 -2.10 18.07 -22.91
CA ARG A 60 -1.09 18.87 -23.62
C ARG A 60 -0.29 19.81 -22.70
N GLY A 61 -0.78 20.05 -21.50
CA GLY A 61 -0.12 20.90 -20.51
C GLY A 61 0.65 20.14 -19.43
N VAL A 62 0.79 18.82 -19.55
CA VAL A 62 1.40 17.97 -18.54
C VAL A 62 2.83 17.63 -18.94
N ASN A 63 3.80 17.95 -18.09
CA ASN A 63 5.16 17.42 -18.23
C ASN A 63 5.16 15.94 -17.82
N ARG A 64 5.63 15.07 -18.72
CA ARG A 64 5.62 13.60 -18.56
C ARG A 64 6.99 13.05 -18.18
N ASP A 65 7.83 13.85 -17.57
CA ASP A 65 9.13 13.36 -17.11
C ASP A 65 8.91 12.22 -16.10
N ILE A 66 9.40 11.05 -16.47
CA ILE A 66 9.37 9.88 -15.60
C ILE A 66 10.36 10.16 -14.47
N ILE A 67 9.86 10.34 -13.25
CA ILE A 67 10.71 10.40 -12.07
C ILE A 67 11.27 9.00 -11.87
N VAL A 68 12.54 8.81 -12.21
CA VAL A 68 13.27 7.58 -11.87
C VAL A 68 13.80 7.77 -10.46
N PRO A 69 13.26 7.06 -9.45
CA PRO A 69 13.72 7.20 -8.09
C PRO A 69 15.18 6.76 -8.00
N ASP A 70 16.00 7.55 -7.32
CA ASP A 70 17.36 7.13 -6.97
C ASP A 70 17.35 6.07 -5.86
N ALA A 71 18.51 5.46 -5.59
CA ALA A 71 18.62 4.40 -4.58
C ALA A 71 18.28 4.89 -3.17
N ASP A 72 18.59 6.15 -2.84
CA ASP A 72 18.28 6.72 -1.53
C ASP A 72 16.77 6.91 -1.35
N THR A 73 16.06 7.30 -2.40
CA THR A 73 14.60 7.43 -2.40
C THR A 73 13.91 6.08 -2.33
N LEU A 74 14.46 5.06 -3.02
CA LEU A 74 13.89 3.70 -3.02
C LEU A 74 13.91 3.03 -1.64
N TYR A 75 14.90 3.33 -0.81
CA TYR A 75 15.11 2.73 0.52
C TYR A 75 14.89 3.69 1.69
N HIS A 76 14.24 4.83 1.45
CA HIS A 76 13.97 5.81 2.49
C HIS A 76 13.12 5.21 3.64
N GLU A 77 13.47 5.53 4.90
CA GLU A 77 12.80 4.99 6.10
C GLU A 77 11.28 5.22 6.15
N LYS A 78 10.79 6.28 5.48
CA LYS A 78 9.37 6.66 5.42
C LYS A 78 8.68 6.27 4.11
N ARG A 79 9.33 5.47 3.27
CA ARG A 79 8.73 5.04 2.01
C ARG A 79 7.49 4.18 2.23
N PHE A 80 7.61 3.11 3.02
CA PHE A 80 6.48 2.22 3.28
C PHE A 80 5.89 2.47 4.66
N ALA A 81 4.57 2.51 4.70
CA ALA A 81 3.83 2.59 5.96
C ALA A 81 2.64 1.65 5.98
N VAL A 82 2.23 1.27 7.18
CA VAL A 82 0.96 0.61 7.45
C VAL A 82 0.06 1.60 8.17
N VAL A 83 -1.17 1.72 7.70
CA VAL A 83 -2.19 2.62 8.24
C VAL A 83 -3.34 1.78 8.78
N TYR A 84 -3.65 1.98 10.04
CA TYR A 84 -4.72 1.30 10.77
C TYR A 84 -5.85 2.28 11.01
N HIS A 85 -7.08 1.91 10.66
CA HIS A 85 -8.29 2.66 10.96
C HIS A 85 -9.07 1.96 12.07
N LEU A 86 -9.13 2.61 13.23
CA LEU A 86 -9.75 2.05 14.42
C LEU A 86 -11.04 2.78 14.75
N LEU A 87 -12.03 2.03 15.23
CA LEU A 87 -13.32 2.54 15.66
C LEU A 87 -13.62 2.10 17.08
N SER A 88 -14.00 3.05 17.92
CA SER A 88 -14.69 2.80 19.15
C SER A 88 -16.19 3.04 18.97
N ILE A 89 -16.98 1.97 19.07
CA ILE A 89 -18.44 2.05 18.99
C ILE A 89 -18.99 2.74 20.22
N SER A 90 -18.50 2.33 21.40
CA SER A 90 -18.97 2.83 22.70
C SER A 90 -18.79 4.34 22.86
N ARG A 91 -17.72 4.90 22.26
CA ARG A 91 -17.39 6.34 22.32
C ARG A 91 -17.74 7.10 21.06
N ASN A 92 -18.14 6.41 19.99
CA ASN A 92 -18.34 6.97 18.63
C ASN A 92 -17.13 7.79 18.16
N LEU A 93 -15.94 7.22 18.34
CA LEU A 93 -14.66 7.86 17.98
C LEU A 93 -13.91 7.01 16.97
N ARG A 94 -13.22 7.71 16.05
CA ARG A 94 -12.29 7.10 15.10
C ARG A 94 -10.89 7.63 15.32
N VAL A 95 -9.91 6.77 15.13
CA VAL A 95 -8.49 7.14 15.12
C VAL A 95 -7.78 6.44 13.98
N ARG A 96 -6.90 7.15 13.32
CA ARG A 96 -5.95 6.59 12.36
C ARG A 96 -4.60 6.44 13.04
N VAL A 97 -4.00 5.25 12.95
CA VAL A 97 -2.64 5.01 13.40
C VAL A 97 -1.78 4.74 12.16
N ARG A 98 -0.64 5.42 12.07
CA ARG A 98 0.32 5.24 10.98
C ARG A 98 1.64 4.74 11.54
N VAL A 99 2.19 3.70 10.93
CA VAL A 99 3.46 3.08 11.29
C VAL A 99 4.34 3.00 10.06
N TYR A 100 5.50 3.64 10.08
CA TYR A 100 6.50 3.48 9.04
C TYR A 100 7.30 2.20 9.23
N CYS A 101 7.59 1.50 8.12
CA CYS A 101 8.30 0.22 8.15
C CYS A 101 9.81 0.36 8.37
N GLY A 102 10.36 1.58 8.19
CA GLY A 102 11.79 1.84 8.26
C GLY A 102 12.54 1.40 6.99
N GLU A 103 13.86 1.39 7.05
CA GLU A 103 14.76 1.11 5.91
C GLU A 103 14.92 -0.38 5.57
N SER A 104 14.23 -1.28 6.28
CA SER A 104 14.35 -2.72 6.03
C SER A 104 13.86 -3.12 4.64
N ASN A 105 14.61 -3.98 3.97
CA ASN A 105 14.21 -4.58 2.70
C ASN A 105 14.23 -6.13 2.84
N PRO A 106 13.05 -6.79 2.82
CA PRO A 106 11.70 -6.21 2.67
C PRO A 106 11.26 -5.34 3.87
N PRO A 107 10.30 -4.42 3.67
CA PRO A 107 9.72 -3.64 4.77
C PRO A 107 9.00 -4.55 5.77
N ILE A 108 9.23 -4.36 7.07
CA ILE A 108 8.73 -5.26 8.13
C ILE A 108 8.06 -4.45 9.24
N VAL A 109 6.89 -4.92 9.68
CA VAL A 109 6.13 -4.41 10.83
C VAL A 109 5.61 -5.59 11.66
N PRO A 110 5.53 -5.51 13.00
CA PRO A 110 4.88 -6.53 13.81
C PRO A 110 3.40 -6.70 13.46
N SER A 111 2.93 -7.95 13.42
CA SER A 111 1.52 -8.29 13.21
C SER A 111 0.67 -7.87 14.40
N VAL A 112 -0.59 -7.51 14.13
CA VAL A 112 -1.60 -7.20 15.15
C VAL A 112 -2.78 -8.20 15.12
N VAL A 113 -2.60 -9.36 14.50
CA VAL A 113 -3.62 -10.42 14.40
C VAL A 113 -4.11 -10.90 15.76
N ASP A 114 -3.22 -11.01 16.75
CA ASP A 114 -3.59 -11.40 18.11
C ASP A 114 -4.40 -10.31 18.86
N ILE A 115 -4.41 -9.10 18.34
CA ILE A 115 -5.15 -7.97 18.92
C ILE A 115 -6.52 -7.86 18.25
N TRP A 116 -6.57 -7.88 16.92
CA TRP A 116 -7.79 -7.87 16.11
C TRP A 116 -7.69 -8.98 15.04
N SER A 117 -8.53 -9.98 15.13
CA SER A 117 -8.53 -11.12 14.21
C SER A 117 -8.77 -10.74 12.75
N SER A 118 -9.49 -9.62 12.50
CA SER A 118 -9.69 -9.08 11.15
C SER A 118 -8.39 -8.66 10.47
N ALA A 119 -7.33 -8.34 11.23
CA ALA A 119 -6.03 -8.00 10.69
C ALA A 119 -5.42 -9.11 9.82
N ASN A 120 -5.78 -10.38 10.07
CA ASN A 120 -5.27 -11.50 9.29
C ASN A 120 -5.41 -11.29 7.77
N TRP A 121 -6.58 -10.88 7.32
CA TRP A 121 -6.85 -10.67 5.89
C TRP A 121 -6.22 -9.39 5.36
N TYR A 122 -6.31 -8.31 6.11
CA TYR A 122 -5.74 -7.02 5.74
C TYR A 122 -4.20 -7.04 5.67
N GLU A 123 -3.55 -7.73 6.61
CA GLU A 123 -2.08 -7.89 6.59
C GLU A 123 -1.63 -8.72 5.39
N ARG A 124 -2.38 -9.75 5.02
CA ARG A 124 -2.12 -10.52 3.79
C ARG A 124 -2.30 -9.68 2.53
N GLU A 125 -3.32 -8.82 2.50
CA GLU A 125 -3.52 -7.87 1.38
C GLU A 125 -2.36 -6.90 1.28
N ALA A 126 -1.95 -6.27 2.38
CA ALA A 126 -0.81 -5.34 2.40
C ALA A 126 0.51 -6.05 2.03
N TYR A 127 0.69 -7.29 2.44
CA TYR A 127 1.81 -8.12 2.00
C TYR A 127 1.76 -8.39 0.50
N ASP A 128 0.62 -8.80 -0.03
CA ASP A 128 0.47 -9.14 -1.44
C ASP A 128 0.71 -7.94 -2.35
N LEU A 129 0.08 -6.81 -2.04
CA LEU A 129 0.07 -5.64 -2.91
C LEU A 129 1.33 -4.76 -2.77
N PHE A 130 1.93 -4.68 -1.57
CA PHE A 130 3.07 -3.81 -1.27
C PHE A 130 4.34 -4.56 -0.87
N GLY A 131 4.26 -5.85 -0.53
CA GLY A 131 5.39 -6.64 -0.05
C GLY A 131 5.81 -6.28 1.38
N ILE A 132 4.91 -5.74 2.19
CA ILE A 132 5.15 -5.47 3.60
C ILE A 132 5.04 -6.77 4.38
N MET A 133 6.11 -7.15 5.08
CA MET A 133 6.15 -8.35 5.91
C MET A 133 5.56 -8.06 7.29
N PHE A 134 4.71 -8.96 7.79
CA PHE A 134 4.12 -8.86 9.13
C PHE A 134 4.72 -9.92 10.04
N HIS A 135 5.64 -9.49 10.91
CA HIS A 135 6.32 -10.40 11.84
C HIS A 135 5.34 -10.95 12.88
N GLY A 136 5.27 -12.27 13.02
CA GLY A 136 4.33 -12.95 13.92
C GLY A 136 2.97 -13.27 13.29
N HIS A 137 2.73 -12.94 12.02
CA HIS A 137 1.52 -13.36 11.33
C HIS A 137 1.50 -14.90 11.15
N PRO A 138 0.38 -15.59 11.49
CA PRO A 138 0.34 -17.06 11.50
C PRO A 138 0.44 -17.71 10.12
N ASP A 139 -0.06 -17.05 9.07
CA ASP A 139 -0.09 -17.58 7.70
C ASP A 139 -0.03 -16.43 6.67
N LEU A 140 1.15 -15.82 6.53
CA LEU A 140 1.36 -14.71 5.61
C LEU A 140 1.59 -15.22 4.19
N ARG A 141 0.54 -15.20 3.39
CA ARG A 141 0.53 -15.62 1.98
C ARG A 141 -0.30 -14.68 1.13
N ARG A 142 -0.05 -14.66 -0.17
CA ARG A 142 -0.82 -13.84 -1.13
C ARG A 142 -2.32 -14.17 -1.09
N ILE A 143 -3.15 -13.20 -1.45
CA ILE A 143 -4.61 -13.31 -1.36
C ILE A 143 -5.34 -12.79 -2.61
N LEU A 144 -4.82 -11.75 -3.24
CA LEU A 144 -5.45 -11.07 -4.38
C LEU A 144 -4.78 -11.37 -5.71
N THR A 145 -3.43 -11.45 -5.71
CA THR A 145 -2.69 -11.75 -6.93
C THR A 145 -2.69 -13.25 -7.23
N ASP A 146 -2.50 -13.60 -8.50
CA ASP A 146 -2.44 -14.98 -8.95
C ASP A 146 -1.20 -15.72 -8.39
N TYR A 147 -1.26 -17.05 -8.33
CA TYR A 147 -0.19 -17.91 -7.76
C TYR A 147 1.18 -17.72 -8.38
N GLY A 148 1.22 -17.42 -9.68
CA GLY A 148 2.46 -17.16 -10.42
C GLY A 148 2.86 -15.69 -10.51
N PHE A 149 2.14 -14.78 -9.85
CA PHE A 149 2.39 -13.35 -9.97
C PHE A 149 3.72 -12.95 -9.33
N ILE A 150 4.55 -12.21 -10.09
CA ILE A 150 5.87 -11.74 -9.65
C ILE A 150 5.81 -10.24 -9.38
N GLY A 151 6.19 -9.84 -8.17
CA GLY A 151 6.21 -8.45 -7.74
C GLY A 151 5.03 -8.07 -6.85
N HIS A 152 4.86 -6.77 -6.62
CA HIS A 152 3.84 -6.18 -5.76
C HIS A 152 3.19 -5.01 -6.49
N PRO A 153 1.96 -5.18 -7.01
CA PRO A 153 1.42 -4.29 -8.04
C PRO A 153 1.04 -2.89 -7.56
N PHE A 154 0.94 -2.65 -6.25
CA PHE A 154 0.62 -1.32 -5.71
C PHE A 154 1.85 -0.51 -5.31
N ARG A 155 3.05 -1.09 -5.45
CA ARG A 155 4.28 -0.30 -5.33
C ARG A 155 4.36 0.71 -6.46
N LYS A 156 4.81 1.91 -6.14
CA LYS A 156 4.96 3.00 -7.13
C LYS A 156 6.04 2.72 -8.18
N ASP A 157 6.99 1.85 -7.88
CA ASP A 157 8.02 1.36 -8.81
C ASP A 157 7.56 0.15 -9.65
N PHE A 158 6.32 -0.33 -9.48
CA PHE A 158 5.75 -1.38 -10.31
C PHE A 158 5.04 -0.76 -11.52
N PRO A 159 5.30 -1.27 -12.76
CA PRO A 159 4.69 -0.71 -13.97
C PRO A 159 3.17 -0.90 -14.01
N LEU A 160 2.42 0.13 -14.39
CA LEU A 160 0.96 0.09 -14.45
C LEU A 160 0.42 -0.99 -15.40
N SER A 161 1.11 -1.26 -16.51
CA SER A 161 0.75 -2.32 -17.46
C SER A 161 1.13 -3.71 -16.97
N GLY A 162 1.93 -3.82 -15.89
CA GLY A 162 2.51 -5.09 -15.45
C GLY A 162 3.68 -5.53 -16.32
N ASN A 163 4.21 -6.72 -16.05
CA ASN A 163 5.32 -7.32 -16.79
C ASN A 163 4.87 -8.47 -17.70
N LEU A 164 3.80 -9.18 -17.28
CA LEU A 164 3.24 -10.33 -17.96
C LEU A 164 1.73 -10.14 -18.13
N GLU A 165 1.23 -10.57 -19.27
CA GLU A 165 -0.20 -10.70 -19.52
C GLU A 165 -0.60 -12.16 -19.70
N VAL A 166 -1.88 -12.44 -19.48
CA VAL A 166 -2.46 -13.78 -19.58
C VAL A 166 -3.38 -13.78 -20.78
N ILE A 167 -3.10 -14.64 -21.75
CA ILE A 167 -3.94 -14.80 -22.96
C ILE A 167 -4.35 -16.26 -23.12
N TYR A 168 -5.46 -16.49 -23.83
CA TYR A 168 -5.83 -17.81 -24.28
C TYR A 168 -5.20 -18.06 -25.67
N ASP A 169 -4.40 -19.12 -25.75
CA ASP A 169 -3.76 -19.60 -27.00
C ASP A 169 -4.68 -20.65 -27.62
N GLU A 170 -5.31 -20.32 -28.75
CA GLU A 170 -6.26 -21.20 -29.43
C GLU A 170 -5.59 -22.43 -30.04
N GLU A 171 -4.32 -22.32 -30.47
CA GLU A 171 -3.59 -23.46 -31.04
C GLU A 171 -3.19 -24.49 -29.98
N LYS A 172 -2.87 -24.01 -28.77
CA LYS A 172 -2.49 -24.85 -27.64
C LYS A 172 -3.67 -25.21 -26.75
N GLU A 173 -4.87 -24.65 -27.02
CA GLU A 173 -6.11 -24.83 -26.23
C GLU A 173 -5.91 -24.60 -24.73
N ARG A 174 -5.06 -23.61 -24.36
CA ARG A 174 -4.74 -23.31 -22.96
C ARG A 174 -4.39 -21.84 -22.75
N VAL A 175 -4.49 -21.45 -21.49
CA VAL A 175 -4.00 -20.15 -21.02
C VAL A 175 -2.47 -20.15 -20.97
N VAL A 176 -1.85 -19.10 -21.53
CA VAL A 176 -0.40 -18.91 -21.55
C VAL A 176 -0.04 -17.52 -21.01
N TYR A 177 1.15 -17.42 -20.43
CA TYR A 177 1.74 -16.17 -20.00
C TYR A 177 2.67 -15.67 -21.10
N GLN A 178 2.57 -14.38 -21.41
CA GLN A 178 3.48 -13.73 -22.33
C GLN A 178 3.90 -12.34 -21.79
N PRO A 179 4.99 -11.75 -22.31
CA PRO A 179 5.31 -10.36 -22.02
C PRO A 179 4.17 -9.44 -22.43
N VAL A 180 3.92 -8.39 -21.63
CA VAL A 180 2.85 -7.42 -21.89
C VAL A 180 3.02 -6.76 -23.24
N SER A 181 1.97 -6.80 -24.06
CA SER A 181 1.88 -6.14 -25.37
C SER A 181 0.99 -4.88 -25.34
N ILE A 182 0.42 -4.55 -24.18
CA ILE A 182 -0.49 -3.42 -23.98
C ILE A 182 0.27 -2.10 -24.15
N GLU A 183 -0.06 -1.32 -25.18
CA GLU A 183 0.48 0.03 -25.33
C GLU A 183 -0.10 0.94 -24.25
N PRO A 184 0.75 1.69 -23.50
CA PRO A 184 0.27 2.66 -22.53
C PRO A 184 -0.58 3.72 -23.22
N ARG A 185 -1.87 3.77 -22.87
CA ARG A 185 -2.73 4.86 -23.34
C ARG A 185 -2.40 6.11 -22.53
N THR A 186 -1.74 7.04 -23.16
CA THR A 186 -1.57 8.39 -22.65
C THR A 186 -2.77 9.22 -23.11
N LEU A 187 -3.59 9.61 -22.14
CA LEU A 187 -4.68 10.56 -22.35
C LEU A 187 -4.15 11.98 -22.50
#